data_744c8a3dc2bc84f311d975feca0c6c55
#
_entry.id   744c8a3dc2bc84f311d975feca0c6c55
#
_cell.length_a   1.000
_cell.length_b   1.000
_cell.length_c   1.000
_cell.angle_alpha   90.00
_cell.angle_beta   90.00
_cell.angle_gamma   90.00
#
_symmetry.space_group_name_H-M   'P 1'
#
loop_
_entity.id
_entity.type
_entity.pdbx_description
1 polymer ?
#
loop_
_entity_poly.entity_id
_entity_poly.type
_entity_poly.pdbx_seq_one_letter_code
_entity_poly.pdbx_strand_id
1 'polypeptide(L)'
;MNKTLYGIPNCDTVKKARTWLADNGQAFDFHDFKKQGLDRATVARWLEQIDWETLVNRKGTTWRKLTDERRAQVVDKASALDLMLENPSVIKRPVLEGGGRVSVGFSADQYEHLFGDWPA
;
A
#
# COMPACT_ATOMS: atom_id res chain seq x y z
N MET A 1 -0.45 -19.73 -1.67
CA MET A 1 0.38 -18.60 -2.06
C MET A 1 0.52 -17.63 -0.91
N ASN A 2 1.72 -17.15 -0.67
CA ASN A 2 1.97 -16.21 0.40
C ASN A 2 1.49 -14.83 0.03
N LYS A 3 0.79 -14.21 0.95
CA LYS A 3 0.39 -12.81 0.83
C LYS A 3 1.34 -11.96 1.67
N THR A 4 1.62 -10.78 1.21
CA THR A 4 2.42 -9.82 1.97
C THR A 4 1.59 -8.56 2.20
N LEU A 5 1.46 -8.17 3.45
CA LEU A 5 0.78 -6.93 3.83
C LEU A 5 1.85 -5.88 4.13
N TYR A 6 1.87 -4.82 3.34
CA TYR A 6 2.85 -3.74 3.49
C TYR A 6 2.21 -2.58 4.24
N GLY A 7 2.89 -2.11 5.25
CA GLY A 7 2.38 -1.00 6.04
C GLY A 7 3.35 -0.61 7.15
N ILE A 8 2.82 0.07 8.15
CA ILE A 8 3.54 0.40 9.37
C ILE A 8 2.71 -0.02 10.58
N PRO A 9 3.36 -0.52 11.67
CA PRO A 9 2.60 -1.07 12.80
C PRO A 9 1.68 -0.08 13.50
N ASN A 10 2.05 1.19 13.52
CA ASN A 10 1.31 2.23 14.24
C ASN A 10 0.16 2.86 13.45
N CYS A 11 -0.31 2.22 12.41
CA CYS A 11 -1.43 2.70 11.61
C CYS A 11 -2.69 1.92 11.97
N ASP A 12 -3.75 2.60 12.38
CA ASP A 12 -5.00 1.95 12.78
C ASP A 12 -5.60 1.12 11.65
N THR A 13 -5.56 1.62 10.43
CA THR A 13 -6.07 0.90 9.26
C THR A 13 -5.28 -0.38 9.03
N VAL A 14 -3.96 -0.33 9.21
CA VAL A 14 -3.09 -1.50 9.09
C VAL A 14 -3.42 -2.52 10.18
N LYS A 15 -3.61 -2.06 11.41
CA LYS A 15 -4.00 -2.95 12.52
C LYS A 15 -5.31 -3.67 12.23
N LYS A 16 -6.29 -2.95 11.72
CA LYS A 16 -7.60 -3.52 11.36
C LYS A 16 -7.47 -4.56 10.25
N ALA A 17 -6.63 -4.29 9.25
CA ALA A 17 -6.39 -5.23 8.16
C ALA A 17 -5.74 -6.52 8.67
N ARG A 18 -4.75 -6.40 9.54
CA ARG A 18 -4.07 -7.56 10.15
C ARG A 18 -5.04 -8.41 10.95
N THR A 19 -5.89 -7.76 11.74
CA THR A 19 -6.90 -8.45 12.53
C THR A 19 -7.89 -9.19 11.63
N TRP A 20 -8.36 -8.54 10.57
CA TRP A 20 -9.30 -9.16 9.64
C TRP A 20 -8.70 -10.40 8.98
N LEU A 21 -7.45 -10.30 8.53
CA LEU A 21 -6.77 -11.42 7.89
C LEU A 21 -6.63 -12.61 8.86
N ALA A 22 -6.21 -12.33 10.09
CA ALA A 22 -6.06 -13.37 11.11
C ALA A 22 -7.41 -14.02 11.45
N ASP A 23 -8.44 -13.21 11.63
CA ASP A 23 -9.79 -13.69 11.99
C ASP A 23 -10.40 -14.55 10.87
N ASN A 24 -10.01 -14.30 9.62
CA ASN A 24 -10.53 -15.03 8.48
C ASN A 24 -9.59 -16.13 7.98
N GLY A 25 -8.59 -16.51 8.79
CA GLY A 25 -7.70 -17.62 8.49
C GLY A 25 -6.78 -17.39 7.30
N GLN A 26 -6.50 -16.13 6.96
CA GLN A 26 -5.66 -15.78 5.84
C GLN A 26 -4.21 -15.58 6.30
N ALA A 27 -3.35 -16.49 5.88
CA ALA A 27 -1.92 -16.39 6.18
C ALA A 27 -1.29 -15.22 5.40
N PHE A 28 -0.42 -14.46 6.06
CA PHE A 28 0.27 -13.36 5.42
C PHE A 28 1.58 -13.05 6.16
N ASP A 29 2.51 -12.44 5.43
CA ASP A 29 3.72 -11.85 6.03
C ASP A 29 3.49 -10.35 6.15
N PHE A 30 3.93 -9.77 7.27
CA PHE A 30 3.85 -8.33 7.45
C PHE A 30 5.19 -7.68 7.10
N HIS A 31 5.16 -6.72 6.17
CA HIS A 31 6.35 -5.96 5.76
C HIS A 31 6.20 -4.51 6.24
N ASP A 32 6.98 -4.17 7.27
CA ASP A 32 7.06 -2.80 7.77
C ASP A 32 7.99 -2.00 6.87
N PHE A 33 7.43 -1.23 5.95
CA PHE A 33 8.25 -0.56 4.94
C PHE A 33 9.05 0.63 5.48
N LYS A 34 8.75 1.13 6.67
CA LYS A 34 9.61 2.12 7.31
C LYS A 34 10.87 1.50 7.87
N LYS A 35 10.76 0.29 8.39
CA LYS A 35 11.87 -0.42 9.01
C LYS A 35 12.68 -1.21 7.99
N GLN A 36 11.99 -1.88 7.05
CA GLN A 36 12.61 -2.77 6.07
C GLN A 36 12.82 -2.10 4.72
N GLY A 37 12.25 -0.91 4.52
CA GLY A 37 12.35 -0.19 3.26
C GLY A 37 11.47 -0.76 2.17
N LEU A 38 11.54 -0.13 1.01
CA LEU A 38 10.85 -0.58 -0.20
C LEU A 38 11.83 -0.48 -1.37
N ASP A 39 11.84 -1.49 -2.23
CA ASP A 39 12.64 -1.41 -3.43
C ASP A 39 11.79 -0.92 -4.61
N ARG A 40 12.47 -0.43 -5.64
CA ARG A 40 11.83 0.12 -6.83
C ARG A 40 10.97 -0.92 -7.55
N ALA A 41 11.44 -2.15 -7.65
CA ALA A 41 10.71 -3.22 -8.33
C ALA A 41 9.36 -3.51 -7.67
N THR A 42 9.30 -3.50 -6.34
CA THR A 42 8.06 -3.73 -5.60
C THR A 42 7.02 -2.65 -5.90
N VAL A 43 7.41 -1.39 -5.80
CA VAL A 43 6.50 -0.27 -6.05
C VAL A 43 6.09 -0.23 -7.52
N ALA A 44 7.00 -0.54 -8.43
CA ALA A 44 6.70 -0.61 -9.85
C ALA A 44 5.63 -1.68 -10.15
N ARG A 45 5.70 -2.84 -9.47
CA ARG A 45 4.66 -3.88 -9.62
C ARG A 45 3.29 -3.35 -9.17
N TRP A 46 3.24 -2.63 -8.05
CA TRP A 46 1.99 -2.06 -7.57
C TRP A 46 1.40 -1.10 -8.59
N LEU A 47 2.25 -0.29 -9.22
CA LEU A 47 1.82 0.71 -10.21
C LEU A 47 1.34 0.10 -11.52
N GLU A 48 1.61 -1.18 -11.77
CA GLU A 48 1.05 -1.88 -12.91
C GLU A 48 -0.45 -2.15 -12.73
N GLN A 49 -0.92 -2.21 -11.47
CA GLN A 49 -2.31 -2.55 -11.16
C GLN A 49 -3.09 -1.41 -10.51
N ILE A 50 -2.40 -0.50 -9.83
CA ILE A 50 -3.01 0.57 -9.05
C ILE A 50 -2.59 1.92 -9.64
N ASP A 51 -3.54 2.80 -9.90
CA ASP A 51 -3.23 4.15 -10.35
C ASP A 51 -2.38 4.88 -9.32
N TRP A 52 -1.38 5.62 -9.76
CA TRP A 52 -0.50 6.33 -8.84
C TRP A 52 -1.27 7.33 -7.97
N GLU A 53 -2.34 7.91 -8.51
CA GLU A 53 -3.17 8.87 -7.78
C GLU A 53 -3.94 8.22 -6.62
N THR A 54 -4.20 6.91 -6.73
CA THR A 54 -4.80 6.13 -5.65
C THR A 54 -3.74 5.69 -4.65
N LEU A 55 -2.58 5.27 -5.14
CA LEU A 55 -1.52 4.73 -4.30
C LEU A 55 -0.85 5.81 -3.46
N VAL A 56 -0.67 7.02 -3.99
CA VAL A 56 -0.18 8.17 -3.24
C VAL A 56 -1.35 8.77 -2.47
N ASN A 57 -1.25 8.78 -1.14
CA ASN A 57 -2.31 9.34 -0.29
C ASN A 57 -2.21 10.86 -0.22
N ARG A 58 -2.87 11.53 -1.17
CA ARG A 58 -2.85 13.00 -1.26
C ARG A 58 -3.67 13.69 -0.15
N LYS A 59 -4.46 12.92 0.60
CA LYS A 59 -5.20 13.41 1.76
C LYS A 59 -4.42 13.24 3.05
N GLY A 60 -3.30 12.55 3.00
CA GLY A 60 -2.49 12.24 4.18
C GLY A 60 -1.58 13.39 4.61
N THR A 61 -1.13 13.31 5.85
CA THR A 61 -0.27 14.32 6.46
C THR A 61 1.06 14.47 5.73
N THR A 62 1.66 13.35 5.32
CA THR A 62 2.97 13.39 4.64
C THR A 62 2.90 14.17 3.33
N TRP A 63 1.87 13.93 2.52
CA TRP A 63 1.67 14.67 1.28
C TRP A 63 1.49 16.17 1.55
N ARG A 64 0.66 16.52 2.55
CA ARG A 64 0.38 17.91 2.90
C ARG A 64 1.61 18.67 3.38
N LYS A 65 2.56 17.97 3.98
CA LYS A 65 3.81 18.57 4.48
C LYS A 65 4.85 18.79 3.40
N LEU A 66 4.65 18.24 2.21
CA LEU A 66 5.55 18.49 1.09
C LEU A 66 5.41 19.96 0.66
N THR A 67 6.50 20.51 0.11
CA THR A 67 6.44 21.86 -0.47
C THR A 67 5.54 21.84 -1.71
N ASP A 68 5.00 23.01 -2.06
CA ASP A 68 4.21 23.16 -3.29
C ASP A 68 5.02 22.74 -4.52
N GLU A 69 6.30 23.07 -4.53
CA GLU A 69 7.22 22.71 -5.62
C GLU A 69 7.36 21.19 -5.74
N ARG A 70 7.51 20.50 -4.60
CA ARG A 70 7.67 19.04 -4.62
C ARG A 70 6.41 18.36 -5.09
N ARG A 71 5.23 18.81 -4.60
CA ARG A 71 3.95 18.27 -5.06
C ARG A 71 3.74 18.48 -6.55
N ALA A 72 4.12 19.64 -7.05
CA ALA A 72 3.97 19.96 -8.47
C ALA A 72 4.83 19.09 -9.39
N GLN A 73 5.88 18.45 -8.86
CA GLN A 73 6.73 17.55 -9.62
C GLN A 73 6.11 16.16 -9.79
N VAL A 74 5.06 15.83 -9.02
CA VAL A 74 4.44 14.51 -9.04
C VAL A 74 3.26 14.55 -10.00
N VAL A 75 3.54 14.21 -11.25
CA VAL A 75 2.59 14.40 -12.37
C VAL A 75 2.28 13.12 -13.12
N ASP A 76 3.03 12.04 -12.90
CA ASP A 76 2.86 10.78 -13.61
C ASP A 76 3.36 9.62 -12.74
N LYS A 77 3.25 8.41 -13.32
CA LYS A 77 3.68 7.18 -12.66
C LYS A 77 5.15 7.22 -12.22
N ALA A 78 6.01 7.70 -13.10
CA ALA A 78 7.47 7.72 -12.83
C ALA A 78 7.82 8.67 -11.68
N SER A 79 7.26 9.88 -11.68
CA SER A 79 7.52 10.85 -10.62
C SER A 79 6.88 10.41 -9.29
N ALA A 80 5.71 9.76 -9.34
CA ALA A 80 5.08 9.19 -8.15
C ALA A 80 5.92 8.05 -7.56
N LEU A 81 6.51 7.21 -8.41
CA LEU A 81 7.40 6.14 -7.96
C LEU A 81 8.58 6.72 -7.19
N ASP A 82 9.22 7.74 -7.74
CA ASP A 82 10.35 8.40 -7.08
C ASP A 82 9.94 8.96 -5.71
N LEU A 83 8.79 9.62 -5.64
CA LEU A 83 8.28 10.16 -4.38
C LEU A 83 8.05 9.06 -3.35
N MET A 84 7.43 7.96 -3.75
CA MET A 84 7.14 6.86 -2.84
C MET A 84 8.39 6.18 -2.29
N LEU A 85 9.46 6.12 -3.09
CA LEU A 85 10.74 5.60 -2.62
C LEU A 85 11.45 6.56 -1.68
N GLU A 86 11.35 7.88 -1.93
CA GLU A 86 11.91 8.90 -1.04
C GLU A 86 11.16 8.97 0.29
N ASN A 87 9.82 8.88 0.23
CA ASN A 87 8.94 9.05 1.38
C ASN A 87 7.87 7.96 1.40
N PRO A 88 8.20 6.74 1.84
CA PRO A 88 7.20 5.66 1.89
C PRO A 88 5.93 6.01 2.64
N SER A 89 5.98 6.96 3.57
CA SER A 89 4.81 7.40 4.34
C SER A 89 3.73 8.07 3.50
N VAL A 90 4.02 8.46 2.24
CA VAL A 90 2.99 9.00 1.35
C VAL A 90 2.09 7.91 0.78
N ILE A 91 2.52 6.65 0.86
CA ILE A 91 1.77 5.52 0.31
C ILE A 91 0.53 5.26 1.14
N LYS A 92 -0.61 5.11 0.47
CA LYS A 92 -1.85 4.70 1.14
C LYS A 92 -1.69 3.30 1.70
N ARG A 93 -2.00 3.13 2.98
CA ARG A 93 -1.78 1.88 3.71
C ARG A 93 -3.10 1.21 4.06
N PRO A 94 -3.10 -0.11 4.16
CA PRO A 94 -2.04 -1.04 3.77
C PRO A 94 -2.06 -1.35 2.28
N VAL A 95 -0.96 -1.93 1.78
CA VAL A 95 -0.92 -2.54 0.45
C VAL A 95 -0.85 -4.05 0.66
N LEU A 96 -1.76 -4.79 0.06
CA LEU A 96 -1.79 -6.25 0.15
C LEU A 96 -1.43 -6.82 -1.21
N GLU A 97 -0.39 -7.63 -1.25
CA GLU A 97 0.10 -8.26 -2.48
C GLU A 97 0.15 -9.77 -2.32
N GLY A 98 -0.34 -10.49 -3.31
CA GLY A 98 -0.27 -11.95 -3.32
C GLY A 98 -0.95 -12.51 -4.54
N GLY A 99 -0.46 -13.66 -5.03
CA GLY A 99 -1.06 -14.33 -6.18
C GLY A 99 -1.14 -13.50 -7.45
N GLY A 100 -0.23 -12.52 -7.61
CA GLY A 100 -0.23 -11.62 -8.76
C GLY A 100 -1.23 -10.48 -8.66
N ARG A 101 -1.87 -10.30 -7.50
CA ARG A 101 -2.84 -9.23 -7.26
C ARG A 101 -2.31 -8.23 -6.24
N VAL A 102 -2.72 -6.97 -6.41
CA VAL A 102 -2.37 -5.89 -5.48
C VAL A 102 -3.66 -5.15 -5.10
N SER A 103 -3.82 -4.91 -3.81
CA SER A 103 -4.94 -4.14 -3.27
C SER A 103 -4.40 -3.05 -2.37
N VAL A 104 -5.01 -1.86 -2.36
CA VAL A 104 -4.59 -0.74 -1.53
C VAL A 104 -5.73 -0.27 -0.65
N GLY A 105 -5.40 0.06 0.60
CA GLY A 105 -6.39 0.45 1.60
C GLY A 105 -7.05 -0.76 2.23
N PHE A 106 -7.97 -0.50 3.16
CA PHE A 106 -8.70 -1.56 3.84
C PHE A 106 -10.11 -1.13 4.20
N SER A 107 -11.05 -2.02 3.94
CA SER A 107 -12.35 -2.10 4.62
C SER A 107 -12.72 -3.58 4.66
N ALA A 108 -13.57 -3.97 5.61
CA ALA A 108 -14.01 -5.35 5.70
C ALA A 108 -14.72 -5.78 4.40
N ASP A 109 -15.58 -4.92 3.87
CA ASP A 109 -16.27 -5.18 2.61
C ASP A 109 -15.31 -5.38 1.44
N GLN A 110 -14.29 -4.52 1.35
CA GLN A 110 -13.26 -4.62 0.32
C GLN A 110 -12.55 -5.97 0.37
N TYR A 111 -12.15 -6.40 1.56
CA TYR A 111 -11.44 -7.66 1.73
C TYR A 111 -12.36 -8.86 1.52
N GLU A 112 -13.60 -8.78 1.92
CA GLU A 112 -14.58 -9.85 1.64
C GLU A 112 -14.74 -10.07 0.14
N HIS A 113 -14.87 -9.00 -0.63
CA HIS A 113 -14.93 -9.07 -2.09
C HIS A 113 -13.62 -9.62 -2.67
N LEU A 114 -12.51 -9.11 -2.18
CA LEU A 114 -11.18 -9.49 -2.65
C LEU A 114 -10.93 -10.99 -2.47
N PHE A 115 -11.22 -11.51 -1.29
CA PHE A 115 -10.97 -12.91 -0.96
C PHE A 115 -12.06 -13.85 -1.49
N GLY A 116 -13.20 -13.33 -1.92
CA GLY A 116 -14.18 -14.10 -2.65
C GLY A 116 -13.64 -14.61 -3.99
N ASP A 117 -12.78 -13.81 -4.64
CA ASP A 117 -12.16 -14.14 -5.93
C ASP A 117 -10.66 -14.47 -5.82
N TRP A 118 -10.07 -14.29 -4.67
CA TRP A 118 -8.64 -14.48 -4.48
C TRP A 118 -8.35 -15.97 -4.31
N PRO A 119 -7.37 -16.52 -5.06
CA PRO A 119 -6.97 -17.91 -4.87
C PRO A 119 -6.44 -18.15 -3.46
N ALA A 120 -6.86 -19.25 -2.87
CA ALA A 120 -6.42 -19.63 -1.54
C ALA A 120 -4.91 -19.89 -1.47
#